data_455e5b84583452ce9129c4858a8dbd49
#
_entry.id   455e5b84583452ce9129c4858a8dbd49
#
_cell.length_a   1.000
_cell.length_b   1.000
_cell.length_c   1.000
_cell.angle_alpha   90.00
_cell.angle_beta   90.00
_cell.angle_gamma   90.00
#
_symmetry.space_group_name_H-M   'P 1'
#
loop_
_entity.id
_entity.type
_entity.pdbx_description
1 polymer ?
#
loop_
_entity_poly.entity_id
_entity_poly.type
_entity_poly.pdbx_seq_one_letter_code
_entity_poly.pdbx_strand_id
1 'polypeptide(L)'
;TMSTIPLLRMTRRIAGEYEMDDTEIRVTMPDSVGTFCDWRKRGPVYELPFRCLYSASVPNLLAAGRNISVTDAMWDITRVIPVCAVTGEAAGTAAAMGDDFTKLDVSALQKQLVKQGVRLHHEDLLK
;
A
#
# COMPACT_ATOMS: atom_id res chain seq x y z
N THR A 1 -6.76 28.86 -14.92
CA THR A 1 -7.72 27.95 -15.58
C THR A 1 -8.48 27.19 -14.52
N MET A 2 -9.77 27.34 -14.46
CA MET A 2 -10.62 26.54 -13.57
C MET A 2 -10.80 25.14 -14.18
N SER A 3 -10.55 24.10 -13.37
CA SER A 3 -10.85 22.73 -13.76
C SER A 3 -12.37 22.54 -13.91
N THR A 4 -12.79 21.96 -15.01
CA THR A 4 -14.20 21.62 -15.25
C THR A 4 -14.61 20.32 -14.54
N ILE A 5 -13.63 19.54 -14.06
CA ILE A 5 -13.84 18.29 -13.32
C ILE A 5 -13.21 18.45 -11.93
N PRO A 6 -13.94 18.17 -10.83
CA PRO A 6 -13.39 18.22 -9.49
C PRO A 6 -12.19 17.27 -9.34
N LEU A 7 -11.08 17.78 -8.82
CA LEU A 7 -9.92 16.98 -8.51
C LEU A 7 -10.05 16.39 -7.09
N LEU A 8 -10.68 15.24 -6.98
CA LEU A 8 -10.89 14.55 -5.72
C LEU A 8 -9.65 13.71 -5.38
N ARG A 9 -8.86 14.16 -4.41
CA ARG A 9 -7.60 13.53 -4.03
C ARG A 9 -7.67 12.75 -2.71
N MET A 10 -8.54 13.15 -1.80
CA MET A 10 -8.67 12.60 -0.45
C MET A 10 -10.14 12.61 -0.07
N THR A 11 -10.89 11.60 -0.47
CA THR A 11 -12.35 11.56 -0.26
C THR A 11 -12.78 10.43 0.66
N ARG A 12 -12.37 9.19 0.37
CA ARG A 12 -12.73 8.00 1.13
C ARG A 12 -11.58 7.01 1.15
N ARG A 13 -11.48 6.27 2.25
CA ARG A 13 -10.53 5.17 2.48
C ARG A 13 -11.29 3.93 2.88
N ILE A 14 -10.72 2.77 2.58
CA ILE A 14 -11.20 1.52 3.15
C ILE A 14 -10.87 1.46 4.65
N ALA A 15 -11.77 0.89 5.44
CA ALA A 15 -11.45 0.45 6.79
C ALA A 15 -10.83 -0.95 6.69
N GLY A 16 -9.51 -1.00 6.54
CA GLY A 16 -8.75 -2.23 6.35
C GLY A 16 -8.47 -2.96 7.65
N GLU A 17 -7.84 -4.13 7.53
CA GLU A 17 -7.40 -4.92 8.69
C GLU A 17 -6.27 -4.26 9.47
N TYR A 18 -5.59 -3.31 8.85
CA TYR A 18 -4.57 -2.48 9.46
C TYR A 18 -4.71 -1.05 8.96
N GLU A 19 -4.57 -0.07 9.85
CA GLU A 19 -4.52 1.34 9.50
C GLU A 19 -3.10 1.86 9.77
N MET A 20 -2.36 2.11 8.70
CA MET A 20 -0.96 2.54 8.79
C MET A 20 -0.84 4.01 9.15
N ASP A 21 0.11 4.35 10.03
CA ASP A 21 0.38 5.71 10.50
C ASP A 21 1.75 6.22 10.04
N ASP A 22 1.90 7.54 9.96
CA ASP A 22 3.14 8.19 9.50
C ASP A 22 4.29 8.13 10.53
N THR A 23 4.00 7.71 11.75
CA THR A 23 5.01 7.45 12.79
C THR A 23 5.76 6.13 12.59
N GLU A 24 5.29 5.24 11.74
CA GLU A 24 5.85 3.90 11.50
C GLU A 24 7.05 3.91 10.55
N ILE A 25 7.95 4.87 10.74
CA ILE A 25 9.15 5.04 9.92
C ILE A 25 10.10 3.85 10.15
N ARG A 26 10.49 3.17 9.07
CA ARG A 26 11.39 2.02 9.08
C ARG A 26 10.95 0.88 10.00
N VAL A 27 9.66 0.75 10.20
CA VAL A 27 9.10 -0.40 10.89
C VAL A 27 9.01 -1.57 9.92
N THR A 28 9.54 -2.72 10.33
CA THR A 28 9.46 -3.95 9.53
C THR A 28 8.06 -4.54 9.61
N MET A 29 7.42 -4.64 8.45
CA MET A 29 6.09 -5.24 8.31
C MET A 29 6.22 -6.67 7.76
N PRO A 30 5.78 -7.70 8.51
CA PRO A 30 5.90 -9.09 8.05
C PRO A 30 5.16 -9.37 6.75
N ASP A 31 4.06 -8.64 6.52
CA ASP A 31 3.21 -8.72 5.34
C ASP A 31 3.47 -7.58 4.34
N SER A 32 4.68 -7.03 4.33
CA SER A 32 5.05 -5.96 3.39
C SER A 32 4.90 -6.42 1.95
N VAL A 33 4.28 -5.57 1.14
CA VAL A 33 4.10 -5.76 -0.30
C VAL A 33 4.78 -4.67 -1.15
N GLY A 34 5.58 -3.84 -0.51
CA GLY A 34 6.37 -2.82 -1.16
C GLY A 34 6.89 -1.77 -0.19
N THR A 35 7.75 -0.91 -0.69
CA THR A 35 8.32 0.20 0.09
C THR A 35 8.03 1.53 -0.59
N PHE A 36 7.93 2.58 0.21
CA PHE A 36 7.78 3.96 -0.27
C PHE A 36 8.41 4.96 0.70
N CYS A 37 8.62 6.18 0.23
CA CYS A 37 9.24 7.27 0.99
C CYS A 37 8.25 8.40 1.20
N ASP A 38 8.51 9.23 2.22
CA ASP A 38 7.83 10.52 2.37
C ASP A 38 8.32 11.48 1.29
N TRP A 39 7.46 11.84 0.34
CA TRP A 39 7.78 12.75 -0.75
C TRP A 39 8.09 14.18 -0.29
N ARG A 40 7.68 14.55 0.93
CA ARG A 40 7.81 15.89 1.48
C ARG A 40 9.19 16.17 2.09
N LYS A 41 9.91 15.11 2.47
CA LYS A 41 11.21 15.22 3.15
C LYS A 41 12.07 13.99 2.92
N ARG A 42 13.39 14.16 3.01
CA ARG A 42 14.34 13.04 2.95
C ARG A 42 14.38 12.27 4.26
N GLY A 43 14.55 10.96 4.18
CA GLY A 43 14.84 10.08 5.29
C GLY A 43 13.76 9.05 5.62
N PRO A 44 12.49 9.44 5.84
CA PRO A 44 11.45 8.46 6.17
C PRO A 44 11.19 7.49 5.03
N VAL A 45 11.27 6.19 5.36
CA VAL A 45 10.91 5.06 4.49
C VAL A 45 9.91 4.21 5.23
N TYR A 46 8.94 3.70 4.51
CA TYR A 46 7.84 2.89 5.03
C TYR A 46 7.73 1.58 4.27
N GLU A 47 7.27 0.55 4.94
CA GLU A 47 6.89 -0.72 4.35
C GLU A 47 5.36 -0.80 4.29
N LEU A 48 4.80 -1.11 3.13
CA LEU A 48 3.36 -1.18 2.92
C LEU A 48 2.82 -2.53 3.39
N PRO A 49 2.03 -2.62 4.47
CA PRO A 49 1.41 -3.87 4.87
C PRO A 49 0.29 -4.26 3.91
N PHE A 50 0.21 -5.54 3.53
CA PHE A 50 -0.89 -6.04 2.70
C PHE A 50 -2.26 -5.82 3.35
N ARG A 51 -2.34 -5.89 4.67
CA ARG A 51 -3.55 -5.63 5.47
C ARG A 51 -4.14 -4.23 5.32
N CYS A 52 -3.40 -3.28 4.76
CA CYS A 52 -3.92 -1.96 4.41
C CYS A 52 -4.78 -1.97 3.14
N LEU A 53 -4.74 -3.04 2.35
CA LEU A 53 -5.37 -3.12 1.04
C LEU A 53 -6.71 -3.85 1.04
N TYR A 54 -7.10 -4.50 2.13
CA TYR A 54 -8.36 -5.26 2.23
C TYR A 54 -9.02 -5.11 3.60
N SER A 55 -10.30 -5.50 3.66
CA SER A 55 -11.08 -5.59 4.90
C SER A 55 -11.76 -6.96 4.98
N ALA A 56 -11.80 -7.55 6.18
CA ALA A 56 -12.49 -8.82 6.42
C ALA A 56 -14.00 -8.76 6.15
N SER A 57 -14.61 -7.58 6.21
CA SER A 57 -16.02 -7.39 5.92
C SER A 57 -16.39 -7.62 4.45
N VAL A 58 -15.41 -7.46 3.53
CA VAL A 58 -15.57 -7.71 2.10
C VAL A 58 -14.32 -8.44 1.58
N PRO A 59 -14.22 -9.78 1.79
CA PRO A 59 -12.97 -10.52 1.64
C PRO A 59 -12.46 -10.62 0.20
N ASN A 60 -13.29 -10.35 -0.79
CA ASN A 60 -12.93 -10.38 -2.22
C ASN A 60 -12.70 -8.99 -2.83
N LEU A 61 -12.55 -7.95 -2.00
CA LEU A 61 -12.29 -6.58 -2.44
C LEU A 61 -10.90 -6.14 -2.03
N LEU A 62 -10.14 -5.59 -2.97
CA LEU A 62 -8.88 -4.89 -2.73
C LEU A 62 -9.03 -3.41 -3.02
N ALA A 63 -8.42 -2.58 -2.19
CA ALA A 63 -8.21 -1.17 -2.43
C ALA A 63 -6.77 -0.92 -2.88
N ALA A 64 -6.57 -0.01 -3.84
CA ALA A 64 -5.26 0.43 -4.28
C ALA A 64 -5.29 1.92 -4.60
N GLY A 65 -4.17 2.60 -4.45
CA GLY A 65 -4.08 4.03 -4.72
C GLY A 65 -4.50 4.89 -3.52
N ARG A 66 -5.37 5.84 -3.76
CA ARG A 66 -5.72 6.88 -2.79
C ARG A 66 -6.75 6.47 -1.74
N ASN A 67 -7.19 5.24 -1.73
CA ASN A 67 -8.27 4.72 -0.88
C ASN A 67 -7.86 3.58 0.04
N ILE A 68 -6.56 3.36 0.22
CA ILE A 68 -6.04 2.35 1.15
C ILE A 68 -6.24 2.74 2.61
N SER A 69 -6.10 1.78 3.52
CA SER A 69 -6.34 1.97 4.96
C SER A 69 -5.13 2.61 5.64
N VAL A 70 -5.21 3.92 5.83
CA VAL A 70 -4.16 4.74 6.46
C VAL A 70 -4.78 5.85 7.29
N THR A 71 -4.02 6.39 8.25
CA THR A 71 -4.41 7.60 9.00
C THR A 71 -4.42 8.83 8.11
N ASP A 72 -5.02 9.93 8.56
CA ASP A 72 -5.02 11.19 7.82
C ASP A 72 -3.60 11.69 7.53
N ALA A 73 -2.68 11.56 8.48
CA ALA A 73 -1.29 11.97 8.34
C ALA A 73 -0.57 11.12 7.27
N MET A 74 -0.74 9.81 7.30
CA MET A 74 -0.16 8.90 6.30
C MET A 74 -0.83 9.06 4.94
N TRP A 75 -2.10 9.44 4.87
CA TRP A 75 -2.82 9.63 3.60
C TRP A 75 -2.18 10.68 2.70
N ASP A 76 -1.68 11.77 3.29
CA ASP A 76 -0.96 12.79 2.51
C ASP A 76 0.32 12.23 1.86
N ILE A 77 0.97 11.27 2.48
CA ILE A 77 2.15 10.59 1.94
C ILE A 77 1.77 9.58 0.85
N THR A 78 0.73 8.78 1.07
CA THR A 78 0.39 7.64 0.20
C THR A 78 -0.41 8.01 -1.05
N ARG A 79 -1.00 9.19 -1.11
CA ARG A 79 -1.83 9.64 -2.24
C ARG A 79 -1.06 9.97 -3.53
N VAL A 80 0.26 9.98 -3.50
CA VAL A 80 1.10 10.36 -4.65
C VAL A 80 1.29 9.19 -5.62
N ILE A 81 1.56 9.52 -6.89
CA ILE A 81 1.63 8.56 -7.99
C ILE A 81 2.58 7.38 -7.71
N PRO A 82 3.82 7.59 -7.21
CA PRO A 82 4.72 6.45 -6.95
C PRO A 82 4.13 5.44 -5.96
N VAL A 83 3.48 5.90 -4.90
CA VAL A 83 2.84 5.01 -3.91
C VAL A 83 1.62 4.33 -4.51
N CYS A 84 0.84 5.04 -5.31
CA CYS A 84 -0.29 4.44 -6.05
C CYS A 84 0.19 3.31 -6.98
N ALA A 85 1.35 3.44 -7.60
CA ALA A 85 1.95 2.37 -8.41
C ALA A 85 2.31 1.14 -7.56
N VAL A 86 2.93 1.35 -6.40
CA VAL A 86 3.26 0.26 -5.45
C VAL A 86 2.01 -0.49 -5.01
N THR A 87 0.98 0.23 -4.58
CA THR A 87 -0.29 -0.37 -4.14
C THR A 87 -1.02 -1.09 -5.27
N GLY A 88 -1.01 -0.50 -6.48
CA GLY A 88 -1.64 -1.08 -7.67
C GLY A 88 -0.96 -2.38 -8.11
N GLU A 89 0.36 -2.43 -8.12
CA GLU A 89 1.12 -3.65 -8.43
C GLU A 89 0.82 -4.76 -7.41
N ALA A 90 0.85 -4.42 -6.11
CA ALA A 90 0.55 -5.37 -5.04
C ALA A 90 -0.88 -5.91 -5.15
N ALA A 91 -1.87 -5.04 -5.30
CA ALA A 91 -3.27 -5.43 -5.41
C ALA A 91 -3.55 -6.24 -6.67
N GLY A 92 -3.01 -5.83 -7.83
CA GLY A 92 -3.17 -6.57 -9.09
C GLY A 92 -2.56 -7.96 -9.03
N THR A 93 -1.37 -8.10 -8.46
CA THR A 93 -0.72 -9.40 -8.27
C THR A 93 -1.51 -10.29 -7.32
N ALA A 94 -1.99 -9.75 -6.19
CA ALA A 94 -2.81 -10.48 -5.23
C ALA A 94 -4.13 -10.95 -5.86
N ALA A 95 -4.80 -10.10 -6.64
CA ALA A 95 -6.05 -10.43 -7.32
C ALA A 95 -5.90 -11.57 -8.33
N ALA A 96 -4.72 -11.70 -8.95
CA ALA A 96 -4.41 -12.80 -9.85
C ALA A 96 -4.14 -14.14 -9.12
N MET A 97 -3.89 -14.10 -7.80
CA MET A 97 -3.53 -15.26 -6.98
C MET A 97 -4.69 -15.87 -6.21
N GLY A 98 -5.80 -15.15 -6.05
CA GLY A 98 -6.94 -15.62 -5.29
C GLY A 98 -8.07 -14.61 -5.22
N ASP A 99 -9.17 -15.00 -4.59
CA ASP A 99 -10.42 -14.24 -4.47
C ASP A 99 -10.86 -13.99 -3.02
N ASP A 100 -10.20 -14.60 -2.05
CA ASP A 100 -10.36 -14.30 -0.62
C ASP A 100 -9.03 -13.80 -0.05
N PHE A 101 -8.91 -12.47 0.09
CA PHE A 101 -7.67 -11.83 0.49
C PHE A 101 -7.36 -11.98 1.97
N THR A 102 -8.35 -12.33 2.78
CA THR A 102 -8.16 -12.65 4.21
C THR A 102 -7.42 -13.96 4.42
N LYS A 103 -7.45 -14.86 3.41
CA LYS A 103 -6.83 -16.20 3.43
C LYS A 103 -5.68 -16.34 2.45
N LEU A 104 -5.34 -15.26 1.72
CA LEU A 104 -4.27 -15.30 0.74
C LEU A 104 -2.92 -15.64 1.42
N ASP A 105 -2.15 -16.51 0.77
CA ASP A 105 -0.76 -16.78 1.18
C ASP A 105 0.13 -15.57 0.84
N VAL A 106 0.33 -14.73 1.85
CA VAL A 106 1.14 -13.50 1.70
C VAL A 106 2.59 -13.83 1.36
N SER A 107 3.13 -14.94 1.84
CA SER A 107 4.50 -15.37 1.50
C SER A 107 4.63 -15.68 0.00
N ALA A 108 3.64 -16.32 -0.59
CA ALA A 108 3.60 -16.57 -2.04
C ALA A 108 3.47 -15.25 -2.83
N LEU A 109 2.62 -14.32 -2.35
CA LEU A 109 2.49 -12.99 -2.93
C LEU A 109 3.82 -12.23 -2.90
N GLN A 110 4.49 -12.22 -1.76
CA GLN A 110 5.80 -11.58 -1.59
C GLN A 110 6.85 -12.14 -2.54
N LYS A 111 6.92 -13.47 -2.68
CA LYS A 111 7.84 -14.13 -3.62
C LYS A 111 7.57 -13.71 -5.06
N GLN A 112 6.31 -13.59 -5.45
CA GLN A 112 5.93 -13.13 -6.79
C GLN A 112 6.32 -11.66 -7.00
N LEU A 113 6.07 -10.79 -6.03
CA LEU A 113 6.44 -9.38 -6.10
C LEU A 113 7.96 -9.18 -6.21
N VAL A 114 8.75 -9.97 -5.46
CA VAL A 114 10.22 -9.94 -5.56
C VAL A 114 10.69 -10.34 -6.96
N LYS A 115 10.06 -11.35 -7.60
CA LYS A 115 10.35 -11.71 -9.00
C LYS A 115 10.06 -10.58 -9.97
N GLN A 116 9.10 -9.73 -9.67
CA GLN A 116 8.75 -8.54 -10.46
C GLN A 116 9.69 -7.35 -10.18
N GLY A 117 10.62 -7.47 -9.22
CA GLY A 117 11.57 -6.43 -8.87
C GLY A 117 11.13 -5.54 -7.70
N VAL A 118 10.03 -5.87 -7.02
CA VAL A 118 9.55 -5.11 -5.87
C VAL A 118 10.49 -5.28 -4.68
N ARG A 119 10.81 -4.18 -4.01
CA ARG A 119 11.53 -4.15 -2.73
C ARG A 119 10.51 -4.21 -1.59
N LEU A 120 10.57 -5.27 -0.77
CA LEU A 120 9.58 -5.48 0.29
C LEU A 120 9.96 -4.76 1.59
N HIS A 121 11.25 -4.70 1.90
CA HIS A 121 11.73 -4.17 3.16
C HIS A 121 12.68 -3.00 2.96
N HIS A 122 12.66 -2.06 3.90
CA HIS A 122 13.50 -0.88 3.85
C HIS A 122 15.01 -1.21 3.86
N GLU A 123 15.40 -2.33 4.46
CA GLU A 123 16.79 -2.81 4.44
C GLU A 123 17.25 -3.20 3.02
N ASP A 124 16.34 -3.60 2.14
CA ASP A 124 16.66 -3.96 0.76
C ASP A 124 17.07 -2.75 -0.10
N LEU A 125 16.78 -1.54 0.37
CA LEU A 125 17.14 -0.29 -0.32
C LEU A 125 18.60 0.09 -0.11
N LEU A 126 19.29 -0.55 0.84
CA LEU A 126 20.70 -0.27 1.17
C LEU A 126 21.67 -1.23 0.48
N LYS A 127 21.17 -2.19 -0.27
CA LYS A 127 21.92 -3.17 -1.07
C LYS A 127 21.94 -2.73 -2.55
#